data_727f5dbcac68ef2a1a6b82ab4095323f
#
_entry.id   727f5dbcac68ef2a1a6b82ab4095323f
#
_cell.length_a   1.000
_cell.length_b   1.000
_cell.length_c   1.000
_cell.angle_alpha   90.00
_cell.angle_beta   90.00
_cell.angle_gamma   90.00
#
_symmetry.space_group_name_H-M   'P 1'
#
loop_
_entity.id
_entity.type
_entity.pdbx_description
1 polymer ?
#
loop_
_entity_poly.entity_id
_entity_poly.type
_entity_poly.pdbx_seq_one_letter_code
_entity_poly.pdbx_strand_id
1 'polypeptide(L)'
;DDIRSESNICGVELDSLSARIAAAAHPDVNVASQGFETTRFADGSFDLAVGNVPFGDTPITGDPKYGGTALLPHDYFLMKMIDDVRSGGLVAAITSSGTMDKLSERTRAELAERADLVTAIRLPSTTFEGAGASVMSDILIFRKKGGERTPVESHTRVVNDAYWWKSSRQVERLKGTPLETRHAVNEYFSQHYQDHVLGRWEEQSGRYGTELSVVSDTNNLRDKIVDVFKELPQNSVYLPAETPLPLPVQAKEPDARAMGFYIAAGELVFIDTQGVESTPELDEKTRARVISAVHLRDAGHNVLEVQQRNGSNEELRQAQKVLNDLYESHIKSYGHIAGDRTLANVFYADPGYNFIRAYEIKDAKGNFVAKADIFTERTILPEARPENADTPEDALVISIQQKGEVDLAYMSELCGIPVREITDELEFTH
;
A
#
# COMPACT_ATOMS: atom_id res chain seq x y z
N ASP A 1 -16.30 -26.84 1.85
CA ASP A 1 -15.09 -27.22 2.59
C ASP A 1 -14.28 -25.97 2.78
N ASP A 2 -13.96 -25.69 4.03
CA ASP A 2 -13.33 -24.43 4.41
C ASP A 2 -11.82 -24.54 4.14
N ILE A 3 -11.34 -23.83 3.11
CA ILE A 3 -9.91 -23.72 2.77
C ILE A 3 -9.08 -23.30 4.00
N ARG A 4 -9.68 -22.59 4.96
CA ARG A 4 -9.00 -22.12 6.18
C ARG A 4 -8.45 -23.24 7.04
N SER A 5 -9.16 -24.36 7.17
CA SER A 5 -8.78 -25.45 8.10
C SER A 5 -7.47 -26.15 7.69
N GLU A 6 -7.04 -26.01 6.44
CA GLU A 6 -5.85 -26.64 5.88
C GLU A 6 -4.79 -25.63 5.43
N SER A 7 -4.99 -24.35 5.67
CA SER A 7 -4.11 -23.26 5.17
C SER A 7 -3.41 -22.51 6.28
N ASN A 8 -2.15 -22.16 6.06
CA ASN A 8 -1.43 -21.19 6.88
C ASN A 8 -1.68 -19.80 6.30
N ILE A 9 -2.45 -18.99 7.01
CA ILE A 9 -2.83 -17.66 6.54
C ILE A 9 -2.02 -16.59 7.27
N CYS A 10 -1.43 -15.69 6.51
CA CYS A 10 -0.76 -14.48 7.01
C CYS A 10 -1.48 -13.25 6.50
N GLY A 11 -1.75 -12.30 7.38
CA GLY A 11 -2.29 -10.98 7.04
C GLY A 11 -1.29 -9.87 7.34
N VAL A 12 -1.31 -8.81 6.57
CA VAL A 12 -0.54 -7.59 6.82
C VAL A 12 -1.51 -6.41 6.79
N GLU A 13 -1.55 -5.65 7.86
CA GLU A 13 -2.43 -4.50 8.01
C GLU A 13 -1.63 -3.33 8.62
N LEU A 14 -1.70 -2.18 7.95
CA LEU A 14 -0.98 -0.97 8.37
C LEU A 14 -1.63 -0.34 9.62
N ASP A 15 -2.96 -0.26 9.62
CA ASP A 15 -3.70 0.29 10.75
C ASP A 15 -3.70 -0.68 11.92
N SER A 16 -3.16 -0.23 13.05
CA SER A 16 -2.96 -1.08 14.23
C SER A 16 -4.28 -1.54 14.88
N LEU A 17 -5.34 -0.75 14.76
CA LEU A 17 -6.66 -1.12 15.26
C LEU A 17 -7.26 -2.21 14.37
N SER A 18 -7.28 -1.99 13.07
CA SER A 18 -7.75 -2.97 12.08
C SER A 18 -6.98 -4.29 12.19
N ALA A 19 -5.66 -4.24 12.39
CA ALA A 19 -4.83 -5.42 12.61
C ALA A 19 -5.25 -6.21 13.87
N ARG A 20 -5.53 -5.51 14.97
CA ARG A 20 -6.00 -6.13 16.22
C ARG A 20 -7.39 -6.73 16.09
N ILE A 21 -8.31 -6.04 15.39
CA ILE A 21 -9.64 -6.57 15.11
C ILE A 21 -9.53 -7.83 14.25
N ALA A 22 -8.73 -7.80 13.19
CA ALA A 22 -8.51 -8.95 12.33
C ALA A 22 -7.92 -10.15 13.10
N ALA A 23 -6.93 -9.92 13.96
CA ALA A 23 -6.33 -10.96 14.79
C ALA A 23 -7.33 -11.53 15.82
N ALA A 24 -8.19 -10.69 16.39
CA ALA A 24 -9.23 -11.13 17.33
C ALA A 24 -10.35 -11.92 16.64
N ALA A 25 -10.79 -11.46 15.47
CA ALA A 25 -11.81 -12.14 14.67
C ALA A 25 -11.33 -13.45 14.04
N HIS A 26 -10.01 -13.57 13.82
CA HIS A 26 -9.39 -14.71 13.13
C HIS A 26 -8.14 -15.20 13.91
N PRO A 27 -8.30 -15.87 15.04
CA PRO A 27 -7.18 -16.30 15.89
C PRO A 27 -6.23 -17.30 15.23
N ASP A 28 -6.68 -17.94 14.16
CA ASP A 28 -5.93 -18.87 13.30
C ASP A 28 -5.07 -18.17 12.25
N VAL A 29 -5.21 -16.85 12.09
CA VAL A 29 -4.46 -16.04 11.13
C VAL A 29 -3.33 -15.28 11.82
N ASN A 30 -2.14 -15.35 11.27
CA ASN A 30 -1.02 -14.53 11.73
C ASN A 30 -1.09 -13.13 11.10
N VAL A 31 -1.56 -12.14 11.87
CA VAL A 31 -1.70 -10.75 11.40
C VAL A 31 -0.53 -9.91 11.88
N ALA A 32 0.23 -9.36 10.94
CA ALA A 32 1.30 -8.42 11.18
C ALA A 32 0.78 -6.97 11.09
N SER A 33 0.90 -6.20 12.18
CA SER A 33 0.54 -4.77 12.22
C SER A 33 1.71 -3.92 11.74
N GLN A 34 1.83 -3.74 10.43
CA GLN A 34 2.90 -2.96 9.80
C GLN A 34 2.58 -2.63 8.35
N GLY A 35 3.34 -1.70 7.76
CA GLY A 35 3.25 -1.43 6.33
C GLY A 35 3.75 -2.60 5.48
N PHE A 36 3.10 -2.88 4.35
CA PHE A 36 3.50 -3.97 3.46
C PHE A 36 4.92 -3.76 2.91
N GLU A 37 5.36 -2.51 2.76
CA GLU A 37 6.71 -2.14 2.35
C GLU A 37 7.79 -2.53 3.39
N THR A 38 7.40 -2.74 4.62
CA THR A 38 8.31 -3.15 5.70
C THR A 38 8.36 -4.66 5.90
N THR A 39 7.45 -5.43 5.28
CA THR A 39 7.47 -6.89 5.38
C THR A 39 8.67 -7.49 4.65
N ARG A 40 9.17 -8.60 5.19
CA ARG A 40 10.36 -9.32 4.67
C ARG A 40 10.03 -10.81 4.50
N PHE A 41 9.00 -11.09 3.70
CA PHE A 41 8.73 -12.45 3.29
C PHE A 41 9.79 -12.92 2.28
N ALA A 42 10.15 -14.20 2.35
CA ALA A 42 11.02 -14.77 1.35
C ALA A 42 10.27 -14.90 0.00
N ASP A 43 10.93 -14.62 -1.10
CA ASP A 43 10.34 -14.79 -2.43
C ASP A 43 9.82 -16.21 -2.63
N GLY A 44 8.62 -16.32 -3.13
CA GLY A 44 8.02 -17.62 -3.42
C GLY A 44 7.55 -18.41 -2.20
N SER A 45 7.33 -17.77 -1.05
CA SER A 45 6.92 -18.44 0.18
C SER A 45 5.41 -18.68 0.31
N PHE A 46 4.61 -18.16 -0.61
CA PHE A 46 3.16 -18.34 -0.60
C PHE A 46 2.64 -19.08 -1.83
N ASP A 47 1.56 -19.81 -1.67
CA ASP A 47 0.79 -20.39 -2.79
C ASP A 47 -0.13 -19.38 -3.44
N LEU A 48 -0.69 -18.48 -2.62
CA LEU A 48 -1.70 -17.51 -2.99
C LEU A 48 -1.49 -16.20 -2.23
N ALA A 49 -1.54 -15.09 -2.93
CA ALA A 49 -1.66 -13.76 -2.34
C ALA A 49 -2.97 -13.10 -2.78
N VAL A 50 -3.73 -12.58 -1.82
CA VAL A 50 -5.04 -11.96 -2.07
C VAL A 50 -5.09 -10.59 -1.39
N GLY A 51 -5.62 -9.59 -2.07
CA GLY A 51 -5.80 -8.27 -1.46
C GLY A 51 -6.66 -7.31 -2.26
N ASN A 52 -7.33 -6.42 -1.54
CA ASN A 52 -7.82 -5.17 -2.11
C ASN A 52 -6.71 -4.14 -1.88
N VAL A 53 -5.91 -3.90 -2.92
CA VAL A 53 -4.70 -3.08 -2.79
C VAL A 53 -5.06 -1.59 -2.66
N PRO A 54 -4.29 -0.81 -1.91
CA PRO A 54 -4.58 0.61 -1.73
C PRO A 54 -4.48 1.37 -3.05
N PHE A 55 -5.40 2.33 -3.24
CA PHE A 55 -5.43 3.24 -4.37
C PHE A 55 -4.86 4.58 -3.93
N GLY A 56 -3.97 5.17 -4.71
CA GLY A 56 -3.38 6.46 -4.37
C GLY A 56 -2.35 6.93 -5.38
N ASP A 57 -2.05 8.22 -5.32
CA ASP A 57 -1.13 8.89 -6.23
C ASP A 57 0.26 9.10 -5.60
N THR A 58 0.42 8.74 -4.32
CA THR A 58 1.70 8.85 -3.61
C THR A 58 2.49 7.57 -3.78
N PRO A 59 3.65 7.59 -4.43
CA PRO A 59 4.49 6.41 -4.61
C PRO A 59 4.92 5.81 -3.28
N ILE A 60 4.94 4.48 -3.22
CA ILE A 60 5.52 3.75 -2.10
C ILE A 60 7.05 3.83 -2.18
N THR A 61 7.63 4.27 -1.08
CA THR A 61 9.08 4.34 -0.87
C THR A 61 9.39 3.60 0.43
N GLY A 62 10.55 2.99 0.54
CA GLY A 62 10.96 2.32 1.78
C GLY A 62 11.04 0.80 1.69
N ASP A 63 10.57 0.19 0.60
CA ASP A 63 10.93 -1.18 0.31
C ASP A 63 12.23 -1.22 -0.51
N PRO A 64 13.32 -1.74 0.08
CA PRO A 64 14.62 -1.77 -0.57
C PRO A 64 14.61 -2.51 -1.92
N LYS A 65 13.80 -3.54 -2.05
CA LYS A 65 13.71 -4.36 -3.28
C LYS A 65 13.18 -3.56 -4.48
N TYR A 66 12.38 -2.53 -4.23
CA TYR A 66 11.72 -1.72 -5.26
C TYR A 66 12.18 -0.24 -5.23
N GLY A 67 13.17 0.09 -4.41
CA GLY A 67 13.59 1.47 -4.08
C GLY A 67 14.14 2.31 -5.24
N GLY A 68 14.40 1.72 -6.40
CA GLY A 68 14.80 2.45 -7.61
C GLY A 68 13.65 2.94 -8.49
N THR A 69 12.41 2.53 -8.19
CA THR A 69 11.22 2.83 -8.98
C THR A 69 10.15 3.45 -8.09
N ALA A 70 9.73 4.68 -8.41
CA ALA A 70 8.59 5.33 -7.75
C ALA A 70 7.29 4.65 -8.22
N LEU A 71 6.95 3.50 -7.64
CA LEU A 71 5.74 2.75 -7.96
C LEU A 71 4.54 3.32 -7.19
N LEU A 72 3.43 3.54 -7.88
CA LEU A 72 2.17 3.83 -7.21
C LEU A 72 1.72 2.65 -6.35
N PRO A 73 0.94 2.87 -5.28
CA PRO A 73 0.58 1.81 -4.34
C PRO A 73 0.08 0.53 -5.00
N HIS A 74 -0.89 0.63 -5.90
CA HIS A 74 -1.45 -0.52 -6.60
C HIS A 74 -0.41 -1.28 -7.46
N ASP A 75 0.51 -0.57 -8.10
CA ASP A 75 1.58 -1.18 -8.90
C ASP A 75 2.60 -1.89 -8.00
N TYR A 76 3.00 -1.24 -6.90
CA TYR A 76 3.91 -1.79 -5.91
C TYR A 76 3.37 -3.07 -5.27
N PHE A 77 2.11 -3.02 -4.81
CA PHE A 77 1.48 -4.18 -4.16
C PHE A 77 1.42 -5.38 -5.11
N LEU A 78 1.00 -5.18 -6.37
CA LEU A 78 0.98 -6.26 -7.36
C LEU A 78 2.37 -6.87 -7.61
N MET A 79 3.39 -6.01 -7.74
CA MET A 79 4.77 -6.48 -7.96
C MET A 79 5.25 -7.33 -6.78
N LYS A 80 5.04 -6.87 -5.55
CA LYS A 80 5.45 -7.56 -4.34
C LYS A 80 4.66 -8.84 -4.13
N MET A 81 3.34 -8.83 -4.27
CA MET A 81 2.51 -10.03 -4.19
C MET A 81 2.96 -11.11 -5.19
N ILE A 82 3.32 -10.73 -6.42
CA ILE A 82 3.84 -11.68 -7.41
C ILE A 82 5.21 -12.22 -6.98
N ASP A 83 6.08 -11.40 -6.39
CA ASP A 83 7.37 -11.90 -5.93
C ASP A 83 7.22 -12.83 -4.72
N ASP A 84 6.28 -12.55 -3.82
CA ASP A 84 6.04 -13.33 -2.61
C ASP A 84 5.40 -14.71 -2.89
N VAL A 85 4.61 -14.86 -3.96
CA VAL A 85 4.08 -16.18 -4.33
C VAL A 85 5.12 -17.03 -5.06
N ARG A 86 5.03 -18.37 -4.93
CA ARG A 86 5.90 -19.31 -5.63
C ARG A 86 5.61 -19.37 -7.14
N SER A 87 6.50 -19.97 -7.89
CA SER A 87 6.23 -20.31 -9.29
C SER A 87 4.96 -21.19 -9.41
N GLY A 88 4.08 -20.81 -10.33
CA GLY A 88 2.76 -21.45 -10.50
C GLY A 88 1.73 -21.04 -9.45
N GLY A 89 2.10 -20.28 -8.42
CA GLY A 89 1.19 -19.69 -7.44
C GLY A 89 0.38 -18.54 -8.02
N LEU A 90 -0.68 -18.14 -7.33
CA LEU A 90 -1.65 -17.16 -7.80
C LEU A 90 -1.59 -15.86 -7.01
N VAL A 91 -1.89 -14.77 -7.70
CA VAL A 91 -2.18 -13.47 -7.10
C VAL A 91 -3.59 -13.06 -7.52
N ALA A 92 -4.44 -12.73 -6.57
CA ALA A 92 -5.78 -12.20 -6.81
C ALA A 92 -5.90 -10.82 -6.15
N ALA A 93 -6.05 -9.77 -6.94
CA ALA A 93 -6.07 -8.42 -6.42
C ALA A 93 -7.22 -7.61 -6.99
N ILE A 94 -7.83 -6.78 -6.13
CA ILE A 94 -8.68 -5.67 -6.56
C ILE A 94 -7.78 -4.44 -6.63
N THR A 95 -7.78 -3.77 -7.76
CA THR A 95 -6.95 -2.59 -8.02
C THR A 95 -7.74 -1.51 -8.75
N SER A 96 -7.20 -0.30 -8.81
CA SER A 96 -7.80 0.76 -9.63
C SER A 96 -7.69 0.42 -11.12
N SER A 97 -8.64 0.89 -11.92
CA SER A 97 -8.59 0.78 -13.39
C SER A 97 -7.30 1.33 -14.00
N GLY A 98 -6.61 2.23 -13.27
CA GLY A 98 -5.34 2.81 -13.69
C GLY A 98 -4.23 1.78 -13.93
N THR A 99 -4.23 0.63 -13.27
CA THR A 99 -3.26 -0.43 -13.55
C THR A 99 -3.35 -0.91 -15.00
N MET A 100 -4.55 -1.17 -15.48
CA MET A 100 -4.78 -1.66 -16.84
C MET A 100 -4.80 -0.53 -17.88
N ASP A 101 -5.39 0.62 -17.55
CA ASP A 101 -5.72 1.67 -18.53
C ASP A 101 -4.61 2.71 -18.75
N LYS A 102 -3.58 2.79 -17.91
CA LYS A 102 -2.46 3.71 -18.15
C LYS A 102 -1.91 3.55 -19.56
N LEU A 103 -1.66 4.66 -20.27
CA LEU A 103 -0.97 4.64 -21.55
C LEU A 103 0.48 4.16 -21.43
N SER A 104 1.13 4.41 -20.28
CA SER A 104 2.46 3.88 -20.01
C SER A 104 2.40 2.37 -19.81
N GLU A 105 3.19 1.65 -20.59
CA GLU A 105 3.28 0.19 -20.58
C GLU A 105 4.22 -0.36 -19.50
N ARG A 106 5.08 0.49 -18.95
CA ARG A 106 6.23 0.06 -18.10
C ARG A 106 5.85 -0.93 -17.01
N THR A 107 4.92 -0.58 -16.12
CA THR A 107 4.53 -1.46 -15.01
C THR A 107 3.89 -2.76 -15.51
N ARG A 108 3.01 -2.66 -16.52
CA ARG A 108 2.39 -3.87 -17.10
C ARG A 108 3.42 -4.79 -17.77
N ALA A 109 4.41 -4.23 -18.45
CA ALA A 109 5.50 -5.01 -19.03
C ALA A 109 6.30 -5.75 -17.94
N GLU A 110 6.65 -5.07 -16.84
CA GLU A 110 7.34 -5.67 -15.71
C GLU A 110 6.49 -6.77 -15.02
N LEU A 111 5.18 -6.58 -14.90
CA LEU A 111 4.25 -7.62 -14.41
C LEU A 111 4.22 -8.81 -15.36
N ALA A 112 4.13 -8.56 -16.68
CA ALA A 112 4.06 -9.62 -17.69
C ALA A 112 5.36 -10.43 -17.83
N GLU A 113 6.51 -9.87 -17.49
CA GLU A 113 7.76 -10.63 -17.38
C GLU A 113 7.72 -11.66 -16.24
N ARG A 114 6.99 -11.35 -15.15
CA ARG A 114 6.96 -12.16 -13.92
C ARG A 114 5.78 -13.11 -13.84
N ALA A 115 4.64 -12.75 -14.43
CA ALA A 115 3.40 -13.48 -14.31
C ALA A 115 2.57 -13.45 -15.60
N ASP A 116 1.74 -14.48 -15.77
CA ASP A 116 0.69 -14.51 -16.79
C ASP A 116 -0.59 -13.91 -16.20
N LEU A 117 -1.27 -13.03 -16.95
CA LEU A 117 -2.61 -12.60 -16.60
C LEU A 117 -3.59 -13.75 -16.90
N VAL A 118 -4.20 -14.28 -15.85
CA VAL A 118 -5.20 -15.35 -15.99
C VAL A 118 -6.53 -14.77 -16.43
N THR A 119 -6.97 -13.71 -15.78
CA THR A 119 -8.17 -12.96 -16.13
C THR A 119 -8.15 -11.56 -15.50
N ALA A 120 -8.88 -10.64 -16.10
CA ALA A 120 -9.20 -9.33 -15.53
C ALA A 120 -10.71 -9.09 -15.63
N ILE A 121 -11.33 -8.58 -14.56
CA ILE A 121 -12.76 -8.30 -14.50
C ILE A 121 -12.93 -6.86 -14.06
N ARG A 122 -13.57 -6.03 -14.87
CA ARG A 122 -13.88 -4.65 -14.55
C ARG A 122 -15.20 -4.54 -13.81
N LEU A 123 -15.14 -3.96 -12.63
CA LEU A 123 -16.27 -3.78 -11.74
C LEU A 123 -16.99 -2.44 -11.99
N PRO A 124 -18.31 -2.38 -11.72
CA PRO A 124 -19.02 -1.11 -11.70
C PRO A 124 -18.41 -0.13 -10.70
N SER A 125 -18.44 1.16 -11.02
CA SER A 125 -17.90 2.22 -10.15
C SER A 125 -18.63 2.33 -8.82
N THR A 126 -19.85 1.82 -8.75
CA THR A 126 -20.70 1.79 -7.54
C THR A 126 -20.43 0.60 -6.62
N THR A 127 -19.52 -0.31 -7.00
CA THR A 127 -19.26 -1.56 -6.24
C THR A 127 -18.90 -1.31 -4.78
N PHE A 128 -18.20 -0.22 -4.49
CA PHE A 128 -17.74 0.13 -3.14
C PHE A 128 -18.45 1.35 -2.54
N GLU A 129 -19.59 1.77 -3.08
CA GLU A 129 -20.35 2.91 -2.53
C GLU A 129 -20.75 2.71 -1.07
N GLY A 130 -21.11 1.47 -0.69
CA GLY A 130 -21.39 1.13 0.71
C GLY A 130 -20.19 1.34 1.66
N ALA A 131 -18.98 1.34 1.13
CA ALA A 131 -17.73 1.67 1.85
C ALA A 131 -17.27 3.12 1.61
N GLY A 132 -18.13 3.98 1.05
CA GLY A 132 -17.81 5.40 0.82
C GLY A 132 -16.92 5.68 -0.39
N ALA A 133 -16.68 4.70 -1.26
CA ALA A 133 -15.83 4.86 -2.44
C ALA A 133 -16.62 4.63 -3.73
N SER A 134 -16.55 5.61 -4.65
CA SER A 134 -17.08 5.48 -6.03
C SER A 134 -15.89 5.53 -6.98
N VAL A 135 -15.40 4.37 -7.37
CA VAL A 135 -14.20 4.23 -8.21
C VAL A 135 -14.30 3.01 -9.10
N MET A 136 -13.96 3.18 -10.38
CA MET A 136 -13.83 2.08 -11.31
C MET A 136 -12.59 1.23 -10.95
N SER A 137 -12.82 -0.05 -10.71
CA SER A 137 -11.79 -0.98 -10.25
C SER A 137 -11.82 -2.29 -11.04
N ASP A 138 -10.70 -3.00 -10.97
CA ASP A 138 -10.50 -4.27 -11.66
C ASP A 138 -10.13 -5.37 -10.67
N ILE A 139 -10.71 -6.55 -10.83
CA ILE A 139 -10.19 -7.80 -10.25
C ILE A 139 -9.16 -8.32 -11.25
N LEU A 140 -7.92 -8.50 -10.80
CA LEU A 140 -6.85 -9.07 -11.60
C LEU A 140 -6.39 -10.38 -10.99
N ILE A 141 -6.34 -11.44 -11.79
CA ILE A 141 -5.78 -12.72 -11.39
C ILE A 141 -4.51 -12.99 -12.20
N PHE A 142 -3.40 -13.15 -11.50
CA PHE A 142 -2.12 -13.51 -12.11
C PHE A 142 -1.65 -14.88 -11.63
N ARG A 143 -0.91 -15.56 -12.48
CA ARG A 143 -0.14 -16.75 -12.14
C ARG A 143 1.35 -16.47 -12.34
N LYS A 144 2.15 -16.65 -11.29
CA LYS A 144 3.60 -16.45 -11.39
C LYS A 144 4.24 -17.45 -12.34
N LYS A 145 5.08 -16.95 -13.22
CA LYS A 145 5.89 -17.78 -14.14
C LYS A 145 6.95 -18.57 -13.38
N GLY A 146 7.33 -19.74 -13.92
CA GLY A 146 8.44 -20.54 -13.41
C GLY A 146 9.74 -20.24 -14.16
N GLY A 147 10.88 -20.30 -13.46
CA GLY A 147 12.20 -20.19 -14.09
C GLY A 147 12.71 -18.75 -14.27
N GLU A 148 13.84 -18.63 -14.99
CA GLU A 148 14.37 -17.31 -15.38
C GLU A 148 13.34 -16.51 -16.15
N ARG A 149 13.38 -15.17 -15.96
CA ARG A 149 12.50 -14.23 -16.65
C ARG A 149 12.50 -14.51 -18.15
N THR A 150 11.50 -15.22 -18.60
CA THR A 150 11.34 -15.48 -20.04
C THR A 150 10.72 -14.24 -20.69
N PRO A 151 11.34 -13.72 -21.75
CA PRO A 151 10.67 -12.74 -22.61
C PRO A 151 9.31 -13.29 -23.03
N VAL A 152 8.32 -12.41 -23.10
CA VAL A 152 6.91 -12.76 -23.37
C VAL A 152 6.77 -13.31 -24.79
N GLU A 153 7.19 -14.55 -25.00
CA GLU A 153 6.77 -15.35 -26.14
C GLU A 153 5.87 -16.46 -25.62
N SER A 154 4.59 -16.22 -25.84
CA SER A 154 3.45 -17.06 -25.50
C SER A 154 3.68 -18.55 -25.65
N HIS A 155 3.06 -19.38 -24.80
CA HIS A 155 2.53 -20.66 -25.28
C HIS A 155 1.66 -21.40 -24.28
N THR A 156 0.95 -20.72 -23.40
CA THR A 156 -0.10 -21.40 -22.64
C THR A 156 -1.42 -20.67 -22.77
N ARG A 157 -2.44 -21.40 -23.18
CA ARG A 157 -3.85 -20.96 -23.24
C ARG A 157 -4.44 -20.75 -21.83
N VAL A 158 -3.91 -19.83 -21.10
CA VAL A 158 -4.60 -19.09 -20.08
C VAL A 158 -4.94 -17.80 -20.76
N VAL A 159 -6.17 -17.35 -20.78
CA VAL A 159 -6.69 -16.22 -21.57
C VAL A 159 -5.58 -15.31 -22.10
N ASN A 160 -5.02 -15.71 -23.21
CA ASN A 160 -3.78 -15.15 -23.72
C ASN A 160 -4.13 -14.04 -24.68
N ASP A 161 -4.57 -12.91 -24.15
CA ASP A 161 -4.33 -11.68 -24.84
C ASP A 161 -2.85 -11.37 -24.68
N ALA A 162 -2.06 -11.86 -25.65
CA ALA A 162 -0.62 -11.64 -25.74
C ALA A 162 -0.22 -10.17 -25.71
N TYR A 163 -1.19 -9.27 -25.55
CA TYR A 163 -1.06 -7.83 -25.67
C TYR A 163 -1.64 -7.00 -24.53
N TRP A 164 -2.24 -7.61 -23.49
CA TRP A 164 -2.84 -6.84 -22.38
C TRP A 164 -1.86 -5.82 -21.77
N TRP A 165 -0.59 -6.13 -21.73
CA TRP A 165 0.44 -5.27 -21.18
C TRP A 165 0.87 -4.15 -22.13
N LYS A 166 0.67 -4.30 -23.46
CA LYS A 166 0.97 -3.29 -24.49
C LYS A 166 -0.22 -2.39 -24.82
N SER A 167 -1.42 -2.87 -24.57
CA SER A 167 -2.62 -2.37 -25.25
C SER A 167 -3.47 -1.49 -24.35
N SER A 168 -3.01 -0.26 -24.09
CA SER A 168 -3.90 0.83 -23.68
C SER A 168 -3.89 1.90 -24.74
N ARG A 169 -5.07 2.28 -25.20
CA ARG A 169 -5.24 3.28 -26.27
C ARG A 169 -6.19 4.37 -25.82
N GLN A 170 -5.99 5.55 -26.36
CA GLN A 170 -7.03 6.59 -26.28
C GLN A 170 -8.13 6.27 -27.28
N VAL A 171 -9.33 6.06 -26.76
CA VAL A 171 -10.51 5.70 -27.55
C VAL A 171 -11.53 6.84 -27.54
N GLU A 172 -12.26 6.98 -28.65
CA GLU A 172 -13.41 7.90 -28.82
C GLU A 172 -14.73 7.12 -28.86
N ARG A 173 -14.67 5.80 -28.81
CA ARG A 173 -15.82 4.91 -28.81
C ARG A 173 -15.53 3.68 -28.00
N LEU A 174 -16.53 3.24 -27.24
CA LEU A 174 -16.51 1.95 -26.57
C LEU A 174 -17.80 1.20 -26.94
N LYS A 175 -17.63 -0.03 -27.45
CA LYS A 175 -18.75 -0.88 -27.92
C LYS A 175 -19.70 -0.16 -28.88
N GLY A 176 -19.18 0.68 -29.75
CA GLY A 176 -20.00 1.44 -30.71
C GLY A 176 -20.63 2.72 -30.14
N THR A 177 -20.56 2.94 -28.84
CA THR A 177 -21.05 4.17 -28.19
C THR A 177 -19.98 5.26 -28.33
N PRO A 178 -20.29 6.42 -28.94
CA PRO A 178 -19.37 7.54 -28.97
C PRO A 178 -19.17 8.11 -27.58
N LEU A 179 -17.95 8.56 -27.28
CA LEU A 179 -17.57 9.23 -26.05
C LEU A 179 -17.38 10.74 -26.35
N GLU A 180 -17.70 11.59 -25.40
CA GLU A 180 -17.52 13.04 -25.52
C GLU A 180 -16.05 13.43 -25.47
N THR A 181 -15.26 12.66 -24.72
CA THR A 181 -13.83 12.87 -24.59
C THR A 181 -13.06 11.58 -24.91
N ARG A 182 -11.73 11.72 -25.05
CA ARG A 182 -10.87 10.56 -25.24
C ARG A 182 -10.46 9.98 -23.91
N HIS A 183 -10.70 8.69 -23.73
CA HIS A 183 -10.30 7.95 -22.54
C HIS A 183 -9.24 6.89 -22.88
N ALA A 184 -8.28 6.70 -21.96
CA ALA A 184 -7.36 5.59 -22.05
C ALA A 184 -8.08 4.30 -21.55
N VAL A 185 -8.12 3.28 -22.38
CA VAL A 185 -8.73 1.98 -22.04
C VAL A 185 -7.83 0.87 -22.53
N ASN A 186 -7.67 -0.17 -21.71
CA ASN A 186 -6.93 -1.35 -22.10
C ASN A 186 -7.70 -2.15 -23.14
N GLU A 187 -7.01 -2.60 -24.18
CA GLU A 187 -7.62 -3.35 -25.30
C GLU A 187 -8.25 -4.66 -24.83
N TYR A 188 -7.74 -5.25 -23.75
CA TYR A 188 -8.34 -6.42 -23.11
C TYR A 188 -9.83 -6.20 -22.83
N PHE A 189 -10.21 -5.09 -22.20
CA PHE A 189 -11.61 -4.81 -21.90
C PHE A 189 -12.44 -4.41 -23.13
N SER A 190 -11.81 -3.95 -24.19
CA SER A 190 -12.51 -3.72 -25.47
C SER A 190 -12.84 -5.04 -26.16
N GLN A 191 -11.96 -6.03 -26.08
CA GLN A 191 -12.13 -7.35 -26.71
C GLN A 191 -13.08 -8.25 -25.89
N HIS A 192 -12.95 -8.23 -24.56
CA HIS A 192 -13.73 -9.05 -23.63
C HIS A 192 -14.88 -8.29 -22.96
N TYR A 193 -15.43 -7.27 -23.62
CA TYR A 193 -16.43 -6.41 -23.01
C TYR A 193 -17.67 -7.16 -22.54
N GLN A 194 -18.13 -8.18 -23.27
CA GLN A 194 -19.39 -8.86 -22.96
C GLN A 194 -19.35 -9.58 -21.61
N ASP A 195 -18.21 -10.16 -21.31
CA ASP A 195 -18.08 -11.12 -20.21
C ASP A 195 -17.26 -10.55 -19.04
N HIS A 196 -16.31 -9.66 -19.33
CA HIS A 196 -15.34 -9.16 -18.35
C HIS A 196 -15.56 -7.70 -17.91
N VAL A 197 -16.49 -6.95 -18.52
CA VAL A 197 -16.94 -5.65 -18.01
C VAL A 197 -18.34 -5.80 -17.45
N LEU A 198 -18.47 -5.72 -16.13
CA LEU A 198 -19.71 -6.06 -15.43
C LEU A 198 -20.69 -4.87 -15.38
N GLY A 199 -21.02 -4.35 -16.53
CA GLY A 199 -21.93 -3.22 -16.70
C GLY A 199 -21.75 -2.55 -18.06
N ARG A 200 -22.23 -1.32 -18.18
CA ARG A 200 -22.10 -0.52 -19.38
C ARG A 200 -21.22 0.69 -19.15
N TRP A 201 -20.50 1.09 -20.18
CA TRP A 201 -19.68 2.29 -20.16
C TRP A 201 -20.55 3.55 -20.13
N GLU A 202 -20.21 4.48 -19.24
CA GLU A 202 -20.80 5.82 -19.18
C GLU A 202 -19.71 6.87 -18.89
N GLU A 203 -19.90 8.08 -19.41
CA GLU A 203 -19.11 9.23 -19.02
C GLU A 203 -19.82 9.97 -17.89
N GLN A 204 -19.08 10.28 -16.85
CA GLN A 204 -19.58 10.97 -15.66
C GLN A 204 -18.74 12.22 -15.39
N SER A 205 -19.34 13.21 -14.74
CA SER A 205 -18.62 14.40 -14.29
C SER A 205 -17.77 14.05 -13.07
N GLY A 206 -16.47 14.05 -13.21
CA GLY A 206 -15.50 13.79 -12.15
C GLY A 206 -14.83 15.05 -11.63
N ARG A 207 -13.95 14.89 -10.66
CA ARG A 207 -13.23 16.00 -10.01
C ARG A 207 -12.34 16.81 -10.98
N TYR A 208 -11.84 16.16 -12.01
CA TYR A 208 -10.88 16.74 -12.97
C TYR A 208 -11.43 16.83 -14.40
N GLY A 209 -12.73 16.68 -14.57
CA GLY A 209 -13.40 16.70 -15.87
C GLY A 209 -14.27 15.48 -16.10
N THR A 210 -14.50 15.15 -17.37
CA THR A 210 -15.28 13.95 -17.73
C THR A 210 -14.45 12.71 -17.49
N GLU A 211 -14.95 11.81 -16.65
CA GLU A 211 -14.31 10.54 -16.29
C GLU A 211 -15.12 9.37 -16.86
N LEU A 212 -14.41 8.32 -17.27
CA LEU A 212 -15.03 7.08 -17.70
C LEU A 212 -15.47 6.26 -16.49
N SER A 213 -16.66 5.70 -16.54
CA SER A 213 -17.26 4.90 -15.49
C SER A 213 -17.88 3.64 -16.08
N VAL A 214 -18.11 2.65 -15.24
CA VAL A 214 -18.96 1.49 -15.55
C VAL A 214 -20.17 1.51 -14.61
N VAL A 215 -21.33 1.59 -15.18
CA VAL A 215 -22.60 1.54 -14.43
C VAL A 215 -23.15 0.12 -14.45
N SER A 216 -23.49 -0.38 -13.27
CA SER A 216 -24.05 -1.73 -13.14
C SER A 216 -25.36 -1.87 -13.91
N ASP A 217 -25.50 -2.95 -14.65
CA ASP A 217 -26.72 -3.37 -15.32
C ASP A 217 -27.44 -4.54 -14.59
N THR A 218 -26.96 -4.89 -13.41
CA THR A 218 -27.45 -6.04 -12.63
C THR A 218 -27.42 -5.78 -11.13
N ASN A 219 -28.35 -6.42 -10.42
CA ASN A 219 -28.33 -6.47 -8.95
C ASN A 219 -27.57 -7.69 -8.41
N ASN A 220 -27.05 -8.55 -9.29
CA ASN A 220 -26.34 -9.78 -8.91
C ASN A 220 -24.92 -9.81 -9.46
N LEU A 221 -24.10 -8.89 -8.97
CA LEU A 221 -22.69 -8.77 -9.36
C LEU A 221 -21.89 -10.05 -9.03
N ARG A 222 -22.20 -10.69 -7.89
CA ARG A 222 -21.52 -11.90 -7.44
C ARG A 222 -21.63 -13.04 -8.46
N ASP A 223 -22.84 -13.31 -8.96
CA ASP A 223 -23.05 -14.40 -9.91
C ASP A 223 -22.32 -14.14 -11.23
N LYS A 224 -22.30 -12.90 -11.70
CA LYS A 224 -21.54 -12.53 -12.89
C LYS A 224 -20.01 -12.76 -12.70
N ILE A 225 -19.46 -12.43 -11.55
CA ILE A 225 -18.07 -12.72 -11.23
C ILE A 225 -17.82 -14.24 -11.23
N VAL A 226 -18.72 -15.00 -10.60
CA VAL A 226 -18.62 -16.47 -10.56
C VAL A 226 -18.70 -17.08 -11.96
N ASP A 227 -19.54 -16.52 -12.83
CA ASP A 227 -19.67 -17.03 -14.21
C ASP A 227 -18.37 -16.82 -15.00
N VAL A 228 -17.70 -15.66 -14.88
CA VAL A 228 -16.36 -15.46 -15.47
C VAL A 228 -15.36 -16.51 -14.98
N PHE A 229 -15.37 -16.83 -13.68
CA PHE A 229 -14.48 -17.84 -13.14
C PHE A 229 -14.79 -19.26 -13.60
N LYS A 230 -16.05 -19.59 -13.87
CA LYS A 230 -16.43 -20.91 -14.42
C LYS A 230 -15.92 -21.14 -15.84
N GLU A 231 -15.69 -20.08 -16.60
CA GLU A 231 -15.16 -20.18 -17.97
C GLU A 231 -13.64 -20.38 -17.99
N LEU A 232 -12.96 -20.16 -16.88
CA LEU A 232 -11.53 -20.41 -16.77
C LEU A 232 -11.22 -21.92 -16.88
N PRO A 233 -10.17 -22.31 -17.62
CA PRO A 233 -9.81 -23.70 -17.78
C PRO A 233 -9.41 -24.30 -16.43
N GLN A 234 -10.30 -25.12 -15.88
CA GLN A 234 -10.10 -25.81 -14.61
C GLN A 234 -8.84 -26.68 -14.69
N ASN A 235 -8.06 -26.73 -13.61
CA ASN A 235 -6.79 -27.48 -13.47
C ASN A 235 -5.56 -26.90 -14.22
N SER A 236 -5.71 -25.79 -14.95
CA SER A 236 -4.56 -25.14 -15.59
C SER A 236 -4.21 -23.77 -14.99
N VAL A 237 -5.08 -23.23 -14.15
CA VAL A 237 -4.88 -21.93 -13.51
C VAL A 237 -3.92 -22.06 -12.34
N TYR A 238 -4.18 -22.98 -11.44
CA TYR A 238 -3.32 -23.25 -10.28
C TYR A 238 -2.45 -24.48 -10.55
N LEU A 239 -1.14 -24.35 -10.33
CA LEU A 239 -0.20 -25.45 -10.41
C LEU A 239 0.21 -25.85 -8.98
N PRO A 240 -0.09 -27.08 -8.53
CA PRO A 240 0.32 -27.55 -7.21
C PRO A 240 1.84 -27.44 -7.01
N ALA A 241 2.27 -27.18 -5.78
CA ALA A 241 3.68 -27.23 -5.44
C ALA A 241 4.19 -28.67 -5.53
N GLU A 242 5.38 -28.87 -6.09
CA GLU A 242 6.03 -30.20 -6.12
C GLU A 242 6.46 -30.65 -4.71
N THR A 243 6.77 -29.69 -3.85
CA THR A 243 7.12 -29.89 -2.44
C THR A 243 6.34 -28.91 -1.57
N PRO A 244 5.94 -29.32 -0.33
CA PRO A 244 5.33 -28.39 0.60
C PRO A 244 6.23 -27.17 0.82
N LEU A 245 5.63 -25.97 0.76
CA LEU A 245 6.35 -24.75 1.08
C LEU A 245 6.69 -24.71 2.58
N PRO A 246 7.88 -24.22 2.95
CA PRO A 246 8.14 -23.91 4.33
C PRO A 246 7.14 -22.84 4.79
N LEU A 247 6.73 -22.88 6.06
CA LEU A 247 5.90 -21.83 6.64
C LEU A 247 6.54 -20.47 6.35
N PRO A 248 5.78 -19.51 5.84
CA PRO A 248 6.30 -18.17 5.61
C PRO A 248 6.72 -17.57 6.96
N VAL A 249 8.00 -17.61 7.22
CA VAL A 249 8.58 -16.93 8.36
C VAL A 249 8.83 -15.52 7.89
N GLN A 250 8.18 -14.53 8.53
CA GLN A 250 8.75 -13.19 8.48
C GLN A 250 10.20 -13.36 8.93
N ALA A 251 11.14 -13.07 8.06
CA ALA A 251 12.52 -13.00 8.49
C ALA A 251 12.52 -12.06 9.69
N LYS A 252 12.74 -12.61 10.88
CA LYS A 252 13.04 -11.81 12.07
C LYS A 252 14.13 -10.88 11.59
N GLU A 253 13.88 -9.58 11.59
CA GLU A 253 14.92 -8.65 11.22
C GLU A 253 16.20 -9.09 11.94
N PRO A 254 17.28 -9.42 11.24
CA PRO A 254 18.56 -9.11 11.80
C PRO A 254 18.51 -7.61 12.09
N ASP A 255 19.31 -7.08 12.96
CA ASP A 255 19.56 -5.65 13.18
C ASP A 255 19.89 -4.88 11.86
N ALA A 256 19.22 -5.23 10.79
CA ALA A 256 19.39 -4.71 9.46
C ALA A 256 18.75 -3.32 9.44
N ARG A 257 19.59 -2.33 9.58
CA ARG A 257 19.23 -0.96 9.28
C ARG A 257 18.59 -0.94 7.90
N ALA A 258 17.42 -0.29 7.77
CA ALA A 258 16.77 -0.13 6.50
C ALA A 258 17.71 0.54 5.48
N MET A 259 17.49 0.34 4.17
CA MET A 259 18.22 1.07 3.14
C MET A 259 18.31 2.56 3.48
N GLY A 260 19.47 3.16 3.29
CA GLY A 260 19.70 4.59 3.51
C GLY A 260 21.07 4.93 4.02
N PHE A 261 21.27 6.21 4.31
CA PHE A 261 22.51 6.72 4.87
C PHE A 261 22.49 6.64 6.40
N TYR A 262 23.58 6.22 6.99
CA TYR A 262 23.77 6.11 8.44
C TYR A 262 25.13 6.64 8.85
N ILE A 263 25.25 6.95 10.13
CA ILE A 263 26.54 7.28 10.74
C ILE A 263 26.94 6.11 11.64
N ALA A 264 27.96 5.39 11.23
CA ALA A 264 28.54 4.28 11.99
C ALA A 264 29.95 4.63 12.40
N ALA A 265 30.24 4.60 13.70
CA ALA A 265 31.54 4.97 14.26
C ALA A 265 32.08 6.37 13.79
N GLY A 266 31.18 7.30 13.49
CA GLY A 266 31.52 8.65 13.00
C GLY A 266 31.69 8.74 11.49
N GLU A 267 31.63 7.65 10.77
CA GLU A 267 31.74 7.59 9.31
C GLU A 267 30.35 7.47 8.63
N LEU A 268 30.21 8.08 7.44
CA LEU A 268 29.00 7.96 6.63
C LEU A 268 29.01 6.61 5.91
N VAL A 269 27.98 5.82 6.15
CA VAL A 269 27.75 4.51 5.55
C VAL A 269 26.43 4.54 4.77
N PHE A 270 26.38 3.89 3.63
CA PHE A 270 25.15 3.64 2.87
C PHE A 270 24.86 2.15 2.88
N ILE A 271 23.64 1.81 3.26
CA ILE A 271 23.10 0.46 3.18
C ILE A 271 22.21 0.39 1.96
N ASP A 272 22.51 -0.54 1.06
CA ASP A 272 21.73 -0.72 -0.18
C ASP A 272 20.47 -1.57 0.03
N THR A 273 19.76 -1.82 -1.06
CA THR A 273 18.53 -2.62 -1.09
C THR A 273 18.73 -4.10 -0.71
N GLN A 274 19.96 -4.58 -0.69
CA GLN A 274 20.32 -5.95 -0.31
C GLN A 274 20.85 -6.03 1.12
N GLY A 275 20.90 -4.91 1.84
CA GLY A 275 21.47 -4.82 3.17
C GLY A 275 23.01 -4.77 3.18
N VAL A 276 23.62 -4.51 2.02
CA VAL A 276 25.08 -4.42 1.92
C VAL A 276 25.54 -3.03 2.31
N GLU A 277 26.44 -2.96 3.30
CA GLU A 277 27.06 -1.72 3.72
C GLU A 277 28.17 -1.31 2.76
N SER A 278 28.21 -0.03 2.41
CA SER A 278 29.24 0.60 1.60
C SER A 278 29.58 1.99 2.11
N THR A 279 30.83 2.42 1.88
CA THR A 279 31.22 3.80 2.16
C THR A 279 31.08 4.61 0.87
N PRO A 280 30.18 5.61 0.81
CA PRO A 280 29.96 6.40 -0.40
C PRO A 280 31.22 7.21 -0.78
N GLU A 281 31.61 7.15 -2.05
CA GLU A 281 32.66 8.00 -2.61
C GLU A 281 32.13 9.42 -2.85
N LEU A 282 32.22 10.29 -1.87
CA LEU A 282 31.78 11.68 -1.89
C LEU A 282 32.93 12.61 -1.55
N ASP A 283 32.96 13.79 -2.17
CA ASP A 283 33.83 14.86 -1.73
C ASP A 283 33.48 15.32 -0.30
N GLU A 284 34.42 15.89 0.40
CA GLU A 284 34.31 16.26 1.81
C GLU A 284 33.09 17.15 2.09
N LYS A 285 32.80 18.12 1.22
CA LYS A 285 31.70 19.05 1.38
C LYS A 285 30.33 18.37 1.18
N THR A 286 30.25 17.51 0.18
CA THR A 286 29.02 16.71 -0.08
C THR A 286 28.79 15.69 1.04
N ARG A 287 29.86 15.03 1.51
CA ARG A 287 29.80 14.11 2.65
C ARG A 287 29.27 14.81 3.91
N ALA A 288 29.81 15.97 4.28
CA ALA A 288 29.36 16.75 5.43
C ALA A 288 27.91 17.21 5.32
N ARG A 289 27.44 17.54 4.09
CA ARG A 289 26.05 17.88 3.81
C ARG A 289 25.12 16.70 4.01
N VAL A 290 25.48 15.50 3.53
CA VAL A 290 24.72 14.26 3.72
C VAL A 290 24.66 13.88 5.19
N ILE A 291 25.76 13.97 5.93
CA ILE A 291 25.80 13.75 7.38
C ILE A 291 24.82 14.68 8.09
N SER A 292 24.79 15.96 7.72
CA SER A 292 23.84 16.94 8.27
C SER A 292 22.38 16.55 7.96
N ALA A 293 22.10 16.03 6.77
CA ALA A 293 20.77 15.54 6.39
C ALA A 293 20.35 14.29 7.18
N VAL A 294 21.28 13.37 7.44
CA VAL A 294 21.05 12.19 8.30
C VAL A 294 20.67 12.64 9.71
N HIS A 295 21.42 13.57 10.30
CA HIS A 295 21.10 14.10 11.62
C HIS A 295 19.71 14.77 11.66
N LEU A 296 19.32 15.50 10.61
CA LEU A 296 18.00 16.11 10.50
C LEU A 296 16.90 15.06 10.44
N ARG A 297 17.09 14.02 9.61
CA ARG A 297 16.15 12.90 9.50
C ARG A 297 15.95 12.23 10.86
N ASP A 298 17.05 11.88 11.51
CA ASP A 298 17.02 11.12 12.77
C ASP A 298 16.42 11.97 13.90
N ALA A 299 16.71 13.27 13.95
CA ALA A 299 16.09 14.18 14.90
C ALA A 299 14.58 14.33 14.68
N GLY A 300 14.14 14.39 13.44
CA GLY A 300 12.72 14.42 13.12
C GLY A 300 12.00 13.13 13.48
N HIS A 301 12.61 11.97 13.22
CA HIS A 301 12.07 10.68 13.67
C HIS A 301 11.94 10.63 15.20
N ASN A 302 12.92 11.16 15.94
CA ASN A 302 12.82 11.26 17.39
C ASN A 302 11.64 12.15 17.85
N VAL A 303 11.37 13.27 17.15
CA VAL A 303 10.19 14.11 17.43
C VAL A 303 8.90 13.31 17.22
N LEU A 304 8.80 12.55 16.13
CA LEU A 304 7.63 11.70 15.85
C LEU A 304 7.50 10.57 16.88
N GLU A 305 8.59 9.91 17.26
CA GLU A 305 8.60 8.85 18.27
C GLU A 305 8.10 9.36 19.63
N VAL A 306 8.58 10.54 20.07
CA VAL A 306 8.09 11.17 21.31
C VAL A 306 6.59 11.43 21.23
N GLN A 307 6.07 11.83 20.07
CA GLN A 307 4.64 12.07 19.90
C GLN A 307 3.84 10.76 19.86
N GLN A 308 4.32 9.74 19.14
CA GLN A 308 3.65 8.43 19.02
C GLN A 308 3.52 7.71 20.36
N ARG A 309 4.59 7.74 21.19
CA ARG A 309 4.54 7.16 22.54
C ARG A 309 3.81 8.04 23.57
N ASN A 310 3.16 9.12 23.11
CA ASN A 310 2.48 10.08 23.95
C ASN A 310 3.40 10.71 25.02
N GLY A 311 4.65 10.98 24.65
CA GLY A 311 5.62 11.64 25.53
C GLY A 311 5.15 13.01 26.01
N SER A 312 5.68 13.44 27.15
CA SER A 312 5.33 14.73 27.77
C SER A 312 5.61 15.92 26.87
N ASN A 313 4.92 17.03 27.11
CA ASN A 313 5.18 18.27 26.38
C ASN A 313 6.61 18.81 26.59
N GLU A 314 7.26 18.46 27.69
CA GLU A 314 8.65 18.85 27.95
C GLU A 314 9.61 18.03 27.08
N GLU A 315 9.42 16.71 27.01
CA GLU A 315 10.19 15.84 26.12
C GLU A 315 10.02 16.25 24.65
N LEU A 316 8.78 16.59 24.24
CA LEU A 316 8.50 17.06 22.90
C LEU A 316 9.25 18.36 22.58
N ARG A 317 9.18 19.37 23.47
CA ARG A 317 9.90 20.64 23.29
C ARG A 317 11.41 20.43 23.20
N GLN A 318 11.96 19.51 23.99
CA GLN A 318 13.39 19.18 23.94
C GLN A 318 13.76 18.55 22.61
N ALA A 319 12.99 17.60 22.10
CA ALA A 319 13.22 16.97 20.80
C ALA A 319 13.08 18.00 19.66
N GLN A 320 12.06 18.86 19.71
CA GLN A 320 11.85 19.94 18.74
C GLN A 320 12.98 20.96 18.76
N LYS A 321 13.53 21.26 19.94
CA LYS A 321 14.68 22.16 20.06
C LYS A 321 15.91 21.57 19.33
N VAL A 322 16.20 20.28 19.54
CA VAL A 322 17.31 19.61 18.85
C VAL A 322 17.11 19.67 17.34
N LEU A 323 15.90 19.35 16.86
CA LEU A 323 15.58 19.43 15.44
C LEU A 323 15.77 20.85 14.87
N ASN A 324 15.30 21.88 15.60
CA ASN A 324 15.48 23.28 15.21
C ASN A 324 16.94 23.68 15.13
N ASP A 325 17.75 23.33 16.14
CA ASP A 325 19.17 23.69 16.18
C ASP A 325 19.94 23.05 15.00
N LEU A 326 19.63 21.79 14.69
CA LEU A 326 20.21 21.10 13.53
C LEU A 326 19.74 21.70 12.20
N TYR A 327 18.46 22.06 12.08
CA TYR A 327 17.91 22.68 10.89
C TYR A 327 18.57 24.05 10.62
N GLU A 328 18.68 24.92 11.61
CA GLU A 328 19.34 26.22 11.47
C GLU A 328 20.80 26.08 11.08
N SER A 329 21.50 25.10 11.67
CA SER A 329 22.90 24.81 11.32
C SER A 329 23.02 24.34 9.86
N HIS A 330 22.10 23.48 9.40
CA HIS A 330 22.05 23.01 8.02
C HIS A 330 21.82 24.17 7.05
N ILE A 331 20.78 24.97 7.30
CA ILE A 331 20.43 26.12 6.44
C ILE A 331 21.58 27.13 6.34
N LYS A 332 22.24 27.40 7.44
CA LYS A 332 23.39 28.32 7.48
C LYS A 332 24.56 27.81 6.62
N SER A 333 24.77 26.51 6.57
CA SER A 333 25.92 25.90 5.89
C SER A 333 25.62 25.57 4.43
N TYR A 334 24.40 25.19 4.10
CA TYR A 334 24.06 24.56 2.81
C TYR A 334 22.84 25.19 2.11
N GLY A 335 22.07 26.04 2.79
CA GLY A 335 20.83 26.61 2.28
C GLY A 335 19.63 25.70 2.47
N HIS A 336 18.49 26.08 1.89
CA HIS A 336 17.22 25.34 2.02
C HIS A 336 17.29 23.96 1.37
N ILE A 337 16.74 22.96 2.06
CA ILE A 337 16.75 21.55 1.66
C ILE A 337 16.04 21.37 0.31
N ALA A 338 14.93 22.05 0.15
CA ALA A 338 14.05 21.86 -1.00
C ALA A 338 14.61 22.33 -2.35
N GLY A 339 15.62 23.24 -2.32
CA GLY A 339 16.32 23.73 -3.51
C GLY A 339 17.71 23.12 -3.69
N ASP A 340 18.15 22.28 -2.78
CA ASP A 340 19.49 21.72 -2.77
C ASP A 340 19.64 20.56 -3.76
N ARG A 341 20.11 20.89 -4.97
CA ARG A 341 20.35 19.89 -6.02
C ARG A 341 21.46 18.91 -5.67
N THR A 342 22.48 19.35 -4.92
CA THR A 342 23.59 18.47 -4.50
C THR A 342 23.09 17.41 -3.54
N LEU A 343 22.30 17.83 -2.53
CA LEU A 343 21.67 16.90 -1.61
C LEU A 343 20.68 15.99 -2.34
N ALA A 344 19.85 16.54 -3.23
CA ALA A 344 18.90 15.76 -4.02
C ALA A 344 19.56 14.63 -4.81
N ASN A 345 20.68 14.90 -5.47
CA ASN A 345 21.36 13.91 -6.30
C ASN A 345 21.94 12.73 -5.49
N VAL A 346 22.33 12.96 -4.26
CA VAL A 346 22.96 11.93 -3.41
C VAL A 346 21.93 11.31 -2.46
N PHE A 347 21.18 12.14 -1.74
CA PHE A 347 20.29 11.71 -0.67
C PHE A 347 18.93 11.21 -1.18
N TYR A 348 18.64 11.34 -2.47
CA TYR A 348 17.41 10.81 -3.08
C TYR A 348 17.25 9.29 -2.89
N ALA A 349 18.37 8.56 -2.80
CA ALA A 349 18.37 7.13 -2.51
C ALA A 349 17.97 6.79 -1.06
N ASP A 350 17.96 7.76 -0.15
CA ASP A 350 17.51 7.58 1.23
C ASP A 350 16.00 7.79 1.33
N PRO A 351 15.23 6.83 1.86
CA PRO A 351 13.77 6.98 2.04
C PRO A 351 13.38 8.21 2.85
N GLY A 352 14.23 8.65 3.78
CA GLY A 352 14.02 9.86 4.58
C GLY A 352 14.20 11.18 3.82
N TYR A 353 14.60 11.16 2.54
CA TYR A 353 14.77 12.39 1.76
C TYR A 353 13.46 13.20 1.66
N ASN A 354 12.36 12.54 1.35
CA ASN A 354 11.07 13.22 1.26
C ASN A 354 10.60 13.72 2.64
N PHE A 355 10.94 13.00 3.70
CA PHE A 355 10.63 13.42 5.08
C PHE A 355 11.32 14.73 5.45
N ILE A 356 12.63 14.85 5.22
CA ILE A 356 13.33 16.12 5.49
C ILE A 356 12.93 17.26 4.56
N ARG A 357 12.51 16.97 3.33
CA ARG A 357 11.96 17.98 2.41
C ARG A 357 10.64 18.55 2.89
N ALA A 358 9.85 17.75 3.61
CA ALA A 358 8.59 18.19 4.20
C ALA A 358 8.76 19.15 5.39
N TYR A 359 9.98 19.40 5.85
CA TYR A 359 10.28 20.42 6.85
C TYR A 359 10.08 21.85 6.35
N GLU A 360 9.98 22.04 5.04
CA GLU A 360 9.87 23.34 4.40
C GLU A 360 8.55 23.48 3.65
N ILE A 361 7.71 24.42 4.11
CA ILE A 361 6.50 24.83 3.41
C ILE A 361 6.90 25.78 2.28
N LYS A 362 6.33 25.59 1.10
CA LYS A 362 6.65 26.34 -0.11
C LYS A 362 5.41 27.00 -0.71
N ASP A 363 5.64 28.09 -1.40
CA ASP A 363 4.64 28.71 -2.26
C ASP A 363 4.43 27.92 -3.58
N ALA A 364 3.47 28.34 -4.38
CA ALA A 364 3.18 27.74 -5.69
C ALA A 364 4.34 27.85 -6.69
N LYS A 365 5.34 28.68 -6.42
CA LYS A 365 6.55 28.86 -7.23
C LYS A 365 7.73 28.03 -6.73
N GLY A 366 7.56 27.31 -5.61
CA GLY A 366 8.58 26.49 -4.98
C GLY A 366 9.54 27.23 -4.05
N ASN A 367 9.25 28.48 -3.69
CA ASN A 367 10.06 29.24 -2.74
C ASN A 367 9.69 28.88 -1.30
N PHE A 368 10.68 28.88 -0.41
CA PHE A 368 10.47 28.71 1.02
C PHE A 368 9.56 29.79 1.59
N VAL A 369 8.58 29.39 2.38
CA VAL A 369 7.62 30.28 3.08
C VAL A 369 7.78 30.17 4.59
N ALA A 370 7.80 28.95 5.11
CA ALA A 370 7.84 28.69 6.55
C ALA A 370 8.41 27.28 6.83
N LYS A 371 8.77 27.07 8.10
CA LYS A 371 9.00 25.71 8.63
C LYS A 371 7.66 25.01 8.85
N ALA A 372 7.66 23.68 8.72
CA ALA A 372 6.51 22.84 9.03
C ALA A 372 6.21 22.80 10.54
N ASP A 373 4.98 22.45 10.90
CA ASP A 373 4.49 22.46 12.28
C ASP A 373 5.26 21.51 13.22
N ILE A 374 5.91 20.49 12.69
CA ILE A 374 6.73 19.54 13.47
C ILE A 374 7.79 20.24 14.34
N PHE A 375 8.23 21.43 13.95
CA PHE A 375 9.23 22.21 14.69
C PHE A 375 8.70 22.89 15.95
N THR A 376 7.40 23.13 16.03
CA THR A 376 6.79 23.96 17.08
C THR A 376 5.57 23.35 17.74
N GLU A 377 4.86 22.46 17.03
CA GLU A 377 3.59 21.93 17.49
C GLU A 377 3.62 20.39 17.61
N ARG A 378 2.66 19.86 18.35
CA ARG A 378 2.37 18.43 18.35
C ARG A 378 1.55 18.12 17.11
N THR A 379 2.13 17.40 16.16
CA THR A 379 1.50 17.03 14.87
C THR A 379 0.79 15.68 14.93
N ILE A 380 1.16 14.82 15.90
CA ILE A 380 0.46 13.59 16.23
C ILE A 380 -0.25 13.86 17.55
N LEU A 381 -1.55 14.04 17.48
CA LEU A 381 -2.36 14.17 18.70
C LEU A 381 -2.49 12.77 19.32
N PRO A 382 -2.37 12.65 20.67
CA PRO A 382 -2.79 11.44 21.35
C PRO A 382 -4.23 11.16 20.93
N GLU A 383 -4.56 9.93 20.62
CA GLU A 383 -5.96 9.53 20.53
C GLU A 383 -6.64 10.01 21.81
N ALA A 384 -7.61 10.92 21.67
CA ALA A 384 -8.46 11.30 22.78
C ALA A 384 -9.15 10.00 23.23
N ARG A 385 -8.75 9.46 24.38
CA ARG A 385 -9.42 8.29 24.92
C ARG A 385 -10.84 8.73 25.24
N PRO A 386 -11.86 8.24 24.53
CA PRO A 386 -13.22 8.54 24.88
C PRO A 386 -13.45 8.10 26.34
N GLU A 387 -13.91 9.01 27.17
CA GLU A 387 -14.24 8.73 28.58
C GLU A 387 -15.68 8.25 28.72
N ASN A 388 -16.51 8.43 27.69
CA ASN A 388 -17.91 8.07 27.65
C ASN A 388 -18.28 7.51 26.26
N ALA A 389 -19.29 6.70 26.22
CA ALA A 389 -19.91 6.18 25.00
C ALA A 389 -21.42 6.46 25.04
N ASP A 390 -22.01 6.82 23.89
CA ASP A 390 -23.43 7.10 23.81
C ASP A 390 -24.25 5.80 23.60
N THR A 391 -23.64 4.78 23.02
CA THR A 391 -24.29 3.48 22.71
C THR A 391 -23.42 2.29 23.15
N PRO A 392 -24.01 1.09 23.33
CA PRO A 392 -23.26 -0.14 23.54
C PRO A 392 -22.26 -0.46 22.44
N GLU A 393 -22.58 -0.17 21.18
CA GLU A 393 -21.69 -0.35 20.04
C GLU A 393 -20.46 0.56 20.14
N ASP A 394 -20.65 1.82 20.51
CA ASP A 394 -19.54 2.76 20.73
C ASP A 394 -18.66 2.28 21.90
N ALA A 395 -19.28 1.83 22.99
CA ALA A 395 -18.58 1.29 24.15
C ALA A 395 -17.78 0.02 23.79
N LEU A 396 -18.30 -0.82 22.91
CA LEU A 396 -17.63 -2.01 22.39
C LEU A 396 -16.37 -1.61 21.59
N VAL A 397 -16.50 -0.65 20.68
CA VAL A 397 -15.36 -0.13 19.89
C VAL A 397 -14.30 0.43 20.82
N ILE A 398 -14.68 1.23 21.81
CA ILE A 398 -13.75 1.83 22.78
C ILE A 398 -13.08 0.73 23.66
N SER A 399 -13.84 -0.29 24.08
CA SER A 399 -13.29 -1.40 24.86
C SER A 399 -12.22 -2.15 24.06
N ILE A 400 -12.50 -2.51 22.82
CA ILE A 400 -11.55 -3.17 21.93
C ILE A 400 -10.32 -2.28 21.68
N GLN A 401 -10.52 -0.99 21.46
CA GLN A 401 -9.43 -0.03 21.23
C GLN A 401 -8.49 0.12 22.42
N GLN A 402 -9.06 0.23 23.64
CA GLN A 402 -8.28 0.60 24.81
C GLN A 402 -7.76 -0.62 25.61
N LYS A 403 -8.51 -1.72 25.63
CA LYS A 403 -8.16 -2.92 26.39
C LYS A 403 -7.75 -4.11 25.53
N GLY A 404 -8.04 -4.08 24.22
CA GLY A 404 -7.73 -5.18 23.31
C GLY A 404 -8.71 -6.34 23.38
N GLU A 405 -9.78 -6.22 24.17
CA GLU A 405 -10.80 -7.25 24.38
C GLU A 405 -12.16 -6.62 24.66
N VAL A 406 -13.21 -7.42 24.60
CA VAL A 406 -14.56 -7.02 24.99
C VAL A 406 -14.65 -7.10 26.52
N ASP A 407 -14.50 -5.99 27.20
CA ASP A 407 -14.66 -5.87 28.65
C ASP A 407 -16.03 -5.26 28.95
N LEU A 408 -17.02 -6.12 29.18
CA LEU A 408 -18.41 -5.70 29.44
C LEU A 408 -18.56 -4.80 30.67
N ALA A 409 -17.70 -4.97 31.69
CA ALA A 409 -17.72 -4.10 32.85
C ALA A 409 -17.26 -2.69 32.51
N TYR A 410 -16.18 -2.59 31.74
CA TYR A 410 -15.67 -1.33 31.23
C TYR A 410 -16.66 -0.65 30.26
N MET A 411 -17.30 -1.42 29.40
CA MET A 411 -18.35 -0.91 28.50
C MET A 411 -19.52 -0.32 29.29
N SER A 412 -19.92 -1.00 30.35
CA SER A 412 -20.97 -0.51 31.26
C SER A 412 -20.59 0.81 31.96
N GLU A 413 -19.30 0.97 32.33
CA GLU A 413 -18.80 2.24 32.87
C GLU A 413 -18.82 3.36 31.83
N LEU A 414 -18.48 3.06 30.58
CA LEU A 414 -18.42 4.04 29.49
C LEU A 414 -19.80 4.57 29.09
N CYS A 415 -20.79 3.69 28.92
CA CYS A 415 -22.12 4.08 28.42
C CYS A 415 -23.17 4.23 29.53
N GLY A 416 -22.85 3.85 30.77
CA GLY A 416 -23.80 3.90 31.88
C GLY A 416 -24.96 2.91 31.80
N ILE A 417 -24.88 1.94 30.91
CA ILE A 417 -25.89 0.91 30.66
C ILE A 417 -25.49 -0.38 31.40
N PRO A 418 -26.41 -1.07 32.09
CA PRO A 418 -26.08 -2.34 32.76
C PRO A 418 -25.57 -3.42 31.79
N VAL A 419 -24.60 -4.21 32.21
CA VAL A 419 -23.97 -5.28 31.41
C VAL A 419 -25.02 -6.17 30.70
N ARG A 420 -26.09 -6.52 31.39
CA ARG A 420 -27.16 -7.36 30.85
C ARG A 420 -27.86 -6.71 29.63
N GLU A 421 -28.14 -5.43 29.72
CA GLU A 421 -28.76 -4.69 28.62
C GLU A 421 -27.81 -4.51 27.44
N ILE A 422 -26.52 -4.30 27.71
CA ILE A 422 -25.47 -4.27 26.67
C ILE A 422 -25.41 -5.60 25.92
N THR A 423 -25.45 -6.72 26.65
CA THR A 423 -25.42 -8.05 26.05
C THR A 423 -26.65 -8.30 25.20
N ASP A 424 -27.84 -7.98 25.75
CA ASP A 424 -29.10 -8.16 25.04
C ASP A 424 -29.17 -7.31 23.74
N GLU A 425 -28.66 -6.08 23.77
CA GLU A 425 -28.66 -5.17 22.61
C GLU A 425 -27.66 -5.60 21.53
N LEU A 426 -26.46 -6.04 21.91
CA LEU A 426 -25.46 -6.52 20.96
C LEU A 426 -25.77 -7.91 20.38
N GLU A 427 -26.52 -8.78 21.07
CA GLU A 427 -26.97 -10.06 20.53
C GLU A 427 -28.03 -9.90 19.41
N PHE A 428 -28.78 -8.79 19.39
CA PHE A 428 -29.80 -8.53 18.37
C PHE A 428 -29.27 -7.83 17.10
N THR A 429 -28.00 -7.39 17.09
CA THR A 429 -27.41 -6.64 15.97
C THR A 429 -26.48 -7.48 15.09
N HIS A 430 -26.32 -8.79 15.36
CA HIS A 430 -25.48 -9.72 14.56
C HIS A 430 -26.25 -10.98 14.12
#